data_f66b573aa2c1055cbfb6761de0386cf2
#
_entry.id   f66b573aa2c1055cbfb6761de0386cf2
#
_cell.length_a   1.000
_cell.length_b   1.000
_cell.length_c   1.000
_cell.angle_alpha   90.00
_cell.angle_beta   90.00
_cell.angle_gamma   90.00
#
_symmetry.space_group_name_H-M   'P 1'
#
loop_
_entity.id
_entity.type
_entity.pdbx_description
1 polymer ?
#
loop_
_entity_poly.entity_id
_entity_poly.type
_entity_poly.pdbx_seq_one_letter_code
_entity_poly.pdbx_strand_id
1 'polypeptide(L)'
;ILNKDNSLGNDQYAGIFFTKRGGTLDLNGHNQTFTRIAATDDGTTITNSDTTKEAVLAINNEDSYIYHGNINGNIKLTHNINSQDKKTNAKLILDGSVNTKNDVEVSNASLTMQGHATEHAIFRSTASHCSLVFLCGTDWVTVLKETESSYNKKFNSDYKSNNQQTSFDQPDWKTGVFKFDTLHLNNADFSISRNANVEGNISANKSAITIGDKNAYIDNLAGKNITNNGFDFKQTISTNLSIGETKFTGGITAHNSQIAIGDQAVVTLNGATFLNNTPIS
;
A
#
# COMPACT_ATOMS: atom_id res chain seq x y z
N ILE A 1 -6.78 -19.01 -11.83
CA ILE A 1 -8.16 -19.18 -11.35
C ILE A 1 -8.14 -20.24 -10.26
N LEU A 2 -8.71 -19.93 -9.10
CA LEU A 2 -8.84 -20.89 -8.01
C LEU A 2 -9.96 -21.89 -8.29
N ASN A 3 -9.82 -23.11 -7.78
CA ASN A 3 -10.81 -24.19 -7.92
C ASN A 3 -11.34 -24.70 -6.57
N LYS A 4 -10.82 -24.21 -5.47
CA LYS A 4 -11.25 -24.48 -4.08
C LYS A 4 -10.67 -23.43 -3.15
N ASP A 5 -11.22 -23.37 -1.96
CA ASP A 5 -10.70 -22.48 -0.91
C ASP A 5 -9.25 -22.85 -0.56
N ASN A 6 -8.44 -21.82 -0.38
CA ASN A 6 -7.02 -21.92 -0.01
C ASN A 6 -6.20 -22.88 -0.89
N SER A 7 -6.47 -22.91 -2.21
CA SER A 7 -5.75 -23.79 -3.12
C SER A 7 -4.27 -23.43 -3.29
N LEU A 8 -3.86 -22.23 -2.85
CA LEU A 8 -2.47 -21.79 -2.81
C LEU A 8 -1.84 -21.91 -1.40
N GLY A 9 -2.45 -22.69 -0.51
CA GLY A 9 -2.05 -22.79 0.88
C GLY A 9 -2.70 -21.73 1.76
N ASN A 10 -2.60 -21.91 3.07
CA ASN A 10 -3.11 -20.97 4.09
C ASN A 10 -2.29 -20.99 5.38
N ASP A 11 -1.13 -21.62 5.34
CA ASP A 11 -0.21 -21.69 6.46
C ASP A 11 0.66 -20.42 6.58
N GLN A 12 1.55 -20.40 7.55
CA GLN A 12 2.46 -19.27 7.79
C GLN A 12 3.41 -18.95 6.60
N TYR A 13 3.47 -19.80 5.59
CA TYR A 13 4.29 -19.61 4.40
C TYR A 13 3.46 -19.26 3.16
N ALA A 14 2.13 -19.30 3.28
CA ALA A 14 1.24 -18.98 2.16
C ALA A 14 1.48 -17.55 1.68
N GLY A 15 1.92 -17.39 0.47
CA GLY A 15 2.23 -16.09 -0.10
C GLY A 15 2.04 -16.05 -1.60
N ILE A 16 1.84 -14.84 -2.11
CA ILE A 16 1.81 -14.59 -3.54
C ILE A 16 2.74 -13.44 -3.89
N PHE A 17 3.50 -13.63 -4.95
CA PHE A 17 4.39 -12.64 -5.48
C PHE A 17 4.20 -12.48 -6.99
N PHE A 18 3.80 -11.29 -7.40
CA PHE A 18 3.67 -10.94 -8.80
C PHE A 18 4.94 -10.23 -9.27
N THR A 19 5.54 -10.74 -10.34
CA THR A 19 6.76 -10.18 -10.92
C THR A 19 6.46 -9.13 -11.98
N LYS A 20 7.48 -8.54 -12.58
CA LYS A 20 7.42 -7.44 -13.57
C LYS A 20 6.46 -7.63 -14.76
N ARG A 21 5.98 -8.82 -15.02
CA ARG A 21 5.03 -9.07 -16.10
C ARG A 21 3.59 -8.93 -15.65
N GLY A 22 3.37 -8.58 -14.40
CA GLY A 22 2.05 -8.54 -13.81
C GLY A 22 1.44 -9.94 -13.68
N GLY A 23 0.15 -10.00 -13.63
CA GLY A 23 -0.63 -11.24 -13.55
C GLY A 23 -1.98 -11.03 -12.90
N THR A 24 -2.85 -12.00 -13.09
CA THR A 24 -4.17 -12.00 -12.48
C THR A 24 -4.38 -13.26 -11.67
N LEU A 25 -4.74 -13.09 -10.39
CA LEU A 25 -5.30 -14.14 -9.56
C LEU A 25 -6.82 -13.97 -9.52
N ASP A 26 -7.54 -14.93 -10.06
CA ASP A 26 -8.99 -14.97 -9.96
C ASP A 26 -9.42 -15.95 -8.86
N LEU A 27 -10.12 -15.43 -7.87
CA LEU A 27 -10.61 -16.20 -6.74
C LEU A 27 -11.79 -17.11 -7.12
N ASN A 28 -12.54 -16.75 -8.16
CA ASN A 28 -13.62 -17.58 -8.72
C ASN A 28 -14.58 -18.13 -7.65
N GLY A 29 -14.99 -17.25 -6.71
CA GLY A 29 -15.89 -17.59 -5.61
C GLY A 29 -15.24 -18.38 -4.47
N HIS A 30 -13.91 -18.48 -4.43
CA HIS A 30 -13.20 -19.23 -3.38
C HIS A 30 -12.40 -18.29 -2.48
N ASN A 31 -12.32 -18.61 -1.21
CA ASN A 31 -11.56 -17.87 -0.23
C ASN A 31 -10.07 -18.19 -0.34
N GLN A 32 -9.23 -17.20 -0.11
CA GLN A 32 -7.79 -17.37 -0.08
C GLN A 32 -7.16 -16.54 1.03
N THR A 33 -6.28 -17.17 1.78
CA THR A 33 -5.49 -16.52 2.84
C THR A 33 -4.03 -16.45 2.42
N PHE A 34 -3.43 -15.25 2.59
CA PHE A 34 -1.99 -15.04 2.42
C PHE A 34 -1.41 -14.41 3.68
N THR A 35 -0.20 -14.82 4.04
CA THR A 35 0.63 -14.18 5.06
C THR A 35 1.68 -13.25 4.43
N ARG A 36 1.86 -13.33 3.11
CA ARG A 36 2.76 -12.48 2.33
C ARG A 36 2.14 -12.16 1.00
N ILE A 37 2.11 -10.88 0.68
CA ILE A 37 1.62 -10.41 -0.62
C ILE A 37 2.57 -9.35 -1.16
N ALA A 38 2.97 -9.48 -2.41
CA ALA A 38 3.76 -8.46 -3.07
C ALA A 38 3.54 -8.44 -4.58
N ALA A 39 3.79 -7.29 -5.17
CA ALA A 39 3.84 -7.09 -6.60
C ALA A 39 4.99 -6.15 -6.93
N THR A 40 5.65 -6.32 -8.06
CA THR A 40 6.73 -5.43 -8.50
C THR A 40 6.25 -4.28 -9.37
N ASP A 41 5.01 -4.33 -9.83
CA ASP A 41 4.39 -3.26 -10.60
C ASP A 41 2.88 -3.20 -10.37
N ASP A 42 2.27 -2.14 -10.89
CA ASP A 42 0.85 -1.85 -10.78
C ASP A 42 -0.04 -2.63 -11.77
N GLY A 43 0.55 -3.46 -12.63
CA GLY A 43 -0.17 -4.28 -13.61
C GLY A 43 -0.75 -5.59 -13.05
N THR A 44 -0.72 -5.79 -11.74
CA THR A 44 -1.22 -7.01 -11.10
C THR A 44 -2.66 -6.84 -10.62
N THR A 45 -3.40 -7.92 -10.63
CA THR A 45 -4.80 -7.90 -10.21
C THR A 45 -5.16 -9.15 -9.41
N ILE A 46 -5.85 -8.97 -8.29
CA ILE A 46 -6.61 -10.02 -7.62
C ILE A 46 -8.08 -9.70 -7.84
N THR A 47 -8.81 -10.63 -8.40
CA THR A 47 -10.21 -10.46 -8.74
C THR A 47 -11.07 -11.64 -8.28
N ASN A 48 -12.36 -11.43 -8.20
CA ASN A 48 -13.34 -12.50 -8.10
C ASN A 48 -14.29 -12.39 -9.30
N SER A 49 -14.18 -13.31 -10.25
CA SER A 49 -15.04 -13.35 -11.43
C SER A 49 -16.45 -13.87 -11.12
N ASP A 50 -16.64 -14.56 -9.99
CA ASP A 50 -17.97 -14.96 -9.53
C ASP A 50 -18.70 -13.77 -8.92
N THR A 51 -19.66 -13.24 -9.66
CA THR A 51 -20.46 -12.07 -9.23
C THR A 51 -21.53 -12.42 -8.21
N THR A 52 -21.82 -13.71 -8.01
CA THR A 52 -22.89 -14.20 -7.14
C THR A 52 -22.37 -14.67 -5.79
N LYS A 53 -21.14 -15.15 -5.72
CA LYS A 53 -20.52 -15.65 -4.52
C LYS A 53 -19.40 -14.73 -4.07
N GLU A 54 -19.51 -14.18 -2.87
CA GLU A 54 -18.44 -13.44 -2.24
C GLU A 54 -17.24 -14.34 -1.99
N ALA A 55 -16.04 -13.82 -2.27
CA ALA A 55 -14.80 -14.46 -1.89
C ALA A 55 -14.09 -13.63 -0.82
N VAL A 56 -13.59 -14.27 0.22
CA VAL A 56 -12.77 -13.62 1.24
C VAL A 56 -11.30 -13.71 0.82
N LEU A 57 -10.68 -12.55 0.67
CA LEU A 57 -9.24 -12.41 0.53
C LEU A 57 -8.67 -11.97 1.88
N ALA A 58 -8.05 -12.89 2.60
CA ALA A 58 -7.39 -12.60 3.86
C ALA A 58 -5.91 -12.37 3.64
N ILE A 59 -5.40 -11.20 4.05
CA ILE A 59 -3.98 -10.85 4.00
C ILE A 59 -3.53 -10.62 5.43
N ASN A 60 -3.00 -11.66 6.07
CA ASN A 60 -2.69 -11.69 7.49
C ASN A 60 -1.17 -11.65 7.72
N ASN A 61 -0.50 -10.69 7.09
CA ASN A 61 0.93 -10.48 7.26
C ASN A 61 1.26 -10.00 8.68
N GLU A 62 2.30 -10.55 9.28
CA GLU A 62 2.80 -10.11 10.59
C GLU A 62 3.84 -8.98 10.48
N ASP A 63 4.49 -8.86 9.33
CA ASP A 63 5.41 -7.78 8.98
C ASP A 63 4.69 -6.71 8.12
N SER A 64 5.40 -5.67 7.70
CA SER A 64 4.87 -4.66 6.79
C SER A 64 5.06 -5.07 5.34
N TYR A 65 3.99 -5.03 4.56
CA TYR A 65 3.99 -5.32 3.13
C TYR A 65 3.28 -4.25 2.33
N ILE A 66 3.79 -3.97 1.12
CA ILE A 66 3.13 -3.12 0.13
C ILE A 66 2.63 -4.00 -1.01
N TYR A 67 1.37 -3.84 -1.36
CA TYR A 67 0.78 -4.43 -2.54
C TYR A 67 0.44 -3.33 -3.55
N HIS A 68 1.16 -3.32 -4.67
CA HIS A 68 1.03 -2.32 -5.74
C HIS A 68 -0.10 -2.59 -6.72
N GLY A 69 -0.74 -3.74 -6.62
CA GLY A 69 -1.73 -4.18 -7.58
C GLY A 69 -3.15 -3.71 -7.28
N ASN A 70 -4.08 -4.26 -8.04
CA ASN A 70 -5.49 -3.96 -7.96
C ASN A 70 -6.23 -5.13 -7.31
N ILE A 71 -7.22 -4.81 -6.47
CA ILE A 71 -8.16 -5.77 -5.88
C ILE A 71 -9.56 -5.35 -6.32
N ASN A 72 -10.25 -6.20 -7.07
CA ASN A 72 -11.56 -5.84 -7.59
C ASN A 72 -12.55 -7.02 -7.63
N GLY A 73 -13.83 -6.70 -7.72
CA GLY A 73 -14.90 -7.68 -7.83
C GLY A 73 -15.60 -7.94 -6.49
N ASN A 74 -16.30 -9.06 -6.39
CA ASN A 74 -17.08 -9.45 -5.22
C ASN A 74 -16.16 -10.06 -4.14
N ILE A 75 -15.31 -9.20 -3.56
CA ILE A 75 -14.28 -9.59 -2.59
C ILE A 75 -14.51 -8.85 -1.27
N LYS A 76 -14.54 -9.62 -0.17
CA LYS A 76 -14.33 -9.10 1.18
C LYS A 76 -12.84 -9.20 1.50
N LEU A 77 -12.20 -8.06 1.79
CA LEU A 77 -10.80 -7.99 2.16
C LEU A 77 -10.66 -8.00 3.67
N THR A 78 -9.80 -8.85 4.21
CA THR A 78 -9.52 -8.87 5.64
C THR A 78 -8.02 -8.80 5.93
N HIS A 79 -7.66 -8.06 6.98
CA HIS A 79 -6.32 -7.99 7.55
C HIS A 79 -6.43 -8.10 9.07
N ASN A 80 -6.65 -9.33 9.53
CA ASN A 80 -6.96 -9.64 10.91
C ASN A 80 -5.82 -10.45 11.54
N ILE A 81 -5.20 -9.88 12.58
CA ILE A 81 -4.13 -10.56 13.32
C ILE A 81 -4.69 -11.10 14.63
N ASN A 82 -4.51 -12.40 14.86
CA ASN A 82 -4.92 -13.04 16.11
C ASN A 82 -3.83 -12.81 17.17
N SER A 83 -4.02 -11.82 18.03
CA SER A 83 -3.03 -11.39 19.02
C SER A 83 -3.62 -11.15 20.41
N GLN A 84 -4.70 -11.84 20.76
CA GLN A 84 -5.40 -11.67 22.05
C GLN A 84 -5.68 -10.19 22.37
N ASP A 85 -6.27 -9.49 21.42
CA ASP A 85 -6.60 -8.06 21.50
C ASP A 85 -5.42 -7.11 21.70
N LYS A 86 -4.20 -7.55 21.40
CA LYS A 86 -3.03 -6.67 21.35
C LYS A 86 -2.84 -6.17 19.92
N LYS A 87 -2.75 -4.85 19.77
CA LYS A 87 -2.34 -4.28 18.49
C LYS A 87 -0.90 -4.72 18.17
N THR A 88 -0.69 -5.20 16.96
CA THR A 88 0.61 -5.60 16.45
C THR A 88 1.23 -4.51 15.58
N ASN A 89 2.49 -4.70 15.20
CA ASN A 89 3.15 -3.83 14.22
C ASN A 89 2.90 -4.28 12.77
N ALA A 90 2.03 -5.26 12.57
CA ALA A 90 1.65 -5.73 11.25
C ALA A 90 0.99 -4.60 10.45
N LYS A 91 1.50 -4.33 9.25
CA LYS A 91 0.99 -3.28 8.40
C LYS A 91 0.77 -3.77 6.97
N LEU A 92 -0.44 -3.58 6.49
CA LEU A 92 -0.76 -3.75 5.07
C LEU A 92 -0.85 -2.38 4.41
N ILE A 93 -0.08 -2.19 3.35
CA ILE A 93 -0.08 -0.95 2.57
C ILE A 93 -0.60 -1.27 1.18
N LEU A 94 -1.64 -0.57 0.78
CA LEU A 94 -2.24 -0.68 -0.54
C LEU A 94 -1.99 0.63 -1.29
N ASP A 95 -1.30 0.57 -2.41
CA ASP A 95 -0.99 1.74 -3.23
C ASP A 95 -1.39 1.58 -4.71
N GLY A 96 -2.14 0.53 -5.01
CA GLY A 96 -2.82 0.35 -6.27
C GLY A 96 -4.28 0.82 -6.21
N SER A 97 -5.21 -0.12 -6.32
CA SER A 97 -6.63 0.16 -6.17
C SER A 97 -7.40 -0.95 -5.47
N VAL A 98 -8.50 -0.57 -4.83
CA VAL A 98 -9.53 -1.48 -4.36
C VAL A 98 -10.86 -1.03 -4.95
N ASN A 99 -11.59 -1.94 -5.56
CA ASN A 99 -12.93 -1.69 -6.07
C ASN A 99 -13.83 -2.89 -5.78
N THR A 100 -14.47 -2.85 -4.63
CA THR A 100 -15.42 -3.88 -4.18
C THR A 100 -16.71 -3.24 -3.67
N LYS A 101 -17.79 -4.02 -3.66
CA LYS A 101 -19.04 -3.65 -3.00
C LYS A 101 -19.16 -4.22 -1.59
N ASN A 102 -18.14 -4.93 -1.15
CA ASN A 102 -18.13 -5.64 0.12
C ASN A 102 -17.30 -4.90 1.16
N ASP A 103 -17.29 -5.45 2.37
CA ASP A 103 -16.58 -4.86 3.49
C ASP A 103 -15.07 -5.11 3.43
N VAL A 104 -14.35 -4.24 4.12
CA VAL A 104 -12.96 -4.41 4.49
C VAL A 104 -12.85 -4.51 6.00
N GLU A 105 -12.08 -5.45 6.53
CA GLU A 105 -11.91 -5.64 7.97
C GLU A 105 -10.44 -5.58 8.37
N VAL A 106 -10.15 -4.85 9.44
CA VAL A 106 -8.80 -4.79 10.03
C VAL A 106 -8.91 -4.94 11.54
N SER A 107 -8.19 -5.92 12.09
CA SER A 107 -8.16 -6.15 13.53
C SER A 107 -6.73 -6.36 14.03
N ASN A 108 -6.37 -5.66 15.13
CA ASN A 108 -5.09 -5.76 15.81
C ASN A 108 -3.87 -5.46 14.91
N ALA A 109 -4.05 -4.66 13.89
CA ALA A 109 -3.07 -4.39 12.85
C ALA A 109 -3.25 -2.99 12.28
N SER A 110 -2.51 -2.66 11.21
CA SER A 110 -2.61 -1.37 10.53
C SER A 110 -2.87 -1.54 9.04
N LEU A 111 -3.70 -0.67 8.48
CA LEU A 111 -3.95 -0.55 7.05
C LEU A 111 -3.60 0.86 6.59
N THR A 112 -2.85 0.97 5.52
CA THR A 112 -2.61 2.24 4.82
C THR A 112 -3.11 2.14 3.39
N MET A 113 -3.90 3.12 2.98
CA MET A 113 -4.28 3.34 1.59
C MET A 113 -3.59 4.62 1.10
N GLN A 114 -2.80 4.51 0.04
CA GLN A 114 -1.99 5.61 -0.47
C GLN A 114 -1.92 5.59 -2.00
N GLY A 115 -1.43 6.69 -2.59
CA GLY A 115 -1.03 6.70 -3.98
C GLY A 115 0.22 5.87 -4.21
N HIS A 116 0.47 5.57 -5.47
CA HIS A 116 1.62 4.80 -5.92
C HIS A 116 2.77 5.73 -6.32
N ALA A 117 3.92 5.57 -5.69
CA ALA A 117 5.16 6.19 -6.15
C ALA A 117 5.67 5.45 -7.38
N THR A 118 5.84 6.17 -8.48
CA THR A 118 6.40 5.56 -9.69
C THR A 118 7.88 5.23 -9.49
N GLU A 119 8.40 4.27 -10.25
CA GLU A 119 9.76 3.72 -10.04
C GLU A 119 10.89 4.78 -10.00
N HIS A 120 10.71 5.90 -10.66
CA HIS A 120 11.71 6.97 -10.70
C HIS A 120 11.66 7.92 -9.50
N ALA A 121 10.66 7.83 -8.63
CA ALA A 121 10.65 8.55 -7.36
C ALA A 121 11.74 8.06 -6.39
N ILE A 122 12.41 6.96 -6.71
CA ILE A 122 13.43 6.31 -5.86
C ILE A 122 14.84 6.44 -6.48
N PHE A 123 15.05 7.42 -7.30
CA PHE A 123 16.27 7.55 -8.08
C PHE A 123 17.46 8.03 -7.24
N ARG A 124 18.59 7.36 -7.34
CA ARG A 124 19.87 7.81 -6.81
C ARG A 124 20.92 7.77 -7.90
N SER A 125 21.65 8.85 -8.10
CA SER A 125 22.77 8.87 -9.00
C SER A 125 24.09 8.60 -8.28
N THR A 126 25.01 8.00 -9.00
CA THR A 126 26.36 7.75 -8.55
C THR A 126 27.32 8.80 -9.04
N ALA A 127 28.26 9.17 -8.20
CA ALA A 127 29.46 9.83 -8.65
C ALA A 127 30.65 8.90 -8.44
N SER A 128 31.35 8.59 -9.50
CA SER A 128 32.70 8.07 -9.39
C SER A 128 33.66 9.24 -9.48
N HIS A 129 34.58 9.37 -8.54
CA HIS A 129 35.65 10.33 -8.63
C HIS A 129 36.97 9.61 -8.43
N CYS A 130 37.92 9.99 -9.28
CA CYS A 130 39.29 9.55 -9.16
C CYS A 130 40.12 10.78 -8.73
N SER A 131 40.70 10.74 -7.55
CA SER A 131 41.49 11.85 -7.03
C SER A 131 42.99 11.68 -7.26
N LEU A 132 43.45 10.62 -7.86
CA LEU A 132 44.78 10.34 -8.38
C LEU A 132 44.70 9.04 -9.20
N VAL A 133 45.64 8.86 -10.14
CA VAL A 133 45.60 7.77 -11.14
C VAL A 133 45.43 6.36 -10.55
N PHE A 134 45.45 6.18 -9.23
CA PHE A 134 45.34 4.91 -8.54
C PHE A 134 44.28 4.87 -7.41
N LEU A 135 43.56 5.95 -7.18
CA LEU A 135 42.55 6.02 -6.13
C LEU A 135 41.21 6.45 -6.73
N CYS A 136 40.54 5.49 -7.36
CA CYS A 136 39.14 5.66 -7.78
C CYS A 136 38.21 5.07 -6.73
N GLY A 137 37.42 5.91 -6.10
CA GLY A 137 36.32 5.50 -5.21
C GLY A 137 34.98 5.64 -5.94
N THR A 138 34.10 4.70 -5.72
CA THR A 138 32.72 4.77 -6.21
C THR A 138 31.81 4.91 -5.02
N ASP A 139 31.28 6.12 -4.82
CA ASP A 139 30.29 6.37 -3.77
C ASP A 139 28.90 6.28 -4.36
N TRP A 140 28.27 5.09 -4.29
CA TRP A 140 26.91 5.05 -4.79
C TRP A 140 26.07 3.84 -4.44
N VAL A 141 24.79 4.02 -4.57
CA VAL A 141 23.80 2.96 -4.71
C VAL A 141 22.85 3.37 -5.83
N THR A 142 22.86 2.66 -6.94
CA THR A 142 21.81 2.80 -7.94
C THR A 142 20.65 1.89 -7.54
N VAL A 143 19.52 2.48 -7.29
CA VAL A 143 18.34 1.74 -6.88
C VAL A 143 17.47 1.37 -8.07
N LEU A 144 17.62 2.06 -9.19
CA LEU A 144 16.83 1.83 -10.40
C LEU A 144 17.69 1.69 -11.65
N LYS A 145 17.19 0.88 -12.58
CA LYS A 145 17.82 0.60 -13.86
C LYS A 145 17.56 1.68 -14.92
N GLU A 146 16.80 2.72 -14.62
CA GLU A 146 16.55 3.80 -15.57
C GLU A 146 17.63 4.88 -15.49
N THR A 147 18.12 5.28 -16.65
CA THR A 147 19.00 6.43 -16.76
C THR A 147 18.17 7.71 -16.76
N GLU A 148 18.75 8.82 -16.31
CA GLU A 148 18.16 10.16 -16.38
C GLU A 148 17.59 10.48 -17.77
N SER A 149 18.29 10.11 -18.81
CA SER A 149 17.84 10.30 -20.19
C SER A 149 16.60 9.48 -20.55
N SER A 150 16.53 8.23 -20.09
CA SER A 150 15.37 7.36 -20.31
C SER A 150 14.15 7.89 -19.56
N TYR A 151 14.35 8.33 -18.33
CA TYR A 151 13.32 8.97 -17.53
C TYR A 151 12.75 10.22 -18.21
N ASN A 152 13.62 11.17 -18.58
CA ASN A 152 13.20 12.44 -19.18
C ASN A 152 12.44 12.23 -20.49
N LYS A 153 12.84 11.25 -21.30
CA LYS A 153 12.14 10.88 -22.52
C LYS A 153 10.74 10.30 -22.25
N LYS A 154 10.63 9.43 -21.23
CA LYS A 154 9.35 8.77 -20.88
C LYS A 154 8.32 9.75 -20.33
N PHE A 155 8.76 10.73 -19.55
CA PHE A 155 7.87 11.68 -18.86
C PHE A 155 7.90 13.09 -19.42
N ASN A 156 8.61 13.32 -20.51
CA ASN A 156 8.77 14.64 -21.13
C ASN A 156 9.20 15.70 -20.10
N SER A 157 10.20 15.36 -19.29
CA SER A 157 10.70 16.17 -18.19
C SER A 157 12.16 16.56 -18.40
N ASP A 158 12.57 17.60 -17.70
CA ASP A 158 13.96 18.12 -17.70
C ASP A 158 14.70 17.74 -16.40
N TYR A 159 14.35 16.63 -15.82
CA TYR A 159 14.94 16.19 -14.58
C TYR A 159 16.46 16.03 -14.71
N LYS A 160 17.19 16.59 -13.77
CA LYS A 160 18.64 16.45 -13.64
C LYS A 160 18.97 15.84 -12.30
N SER A 161 19.56 14.65 -12.31
CA SER A 161 20.14 14.09 -11.12
C SER A 161 21.38 14.90 -10.76
N ASN A 162 21.37 15.59 -9.66
CA ASN A 162 22.57 16.10 -9.05
C ASN A 162 23.00 15.05 -8.02
N ASN A 163 24.20 14.65 -7.98
CA ASN A 163 24.83 13.63 -7.12
C ASN A 163 24.33 13.56 -5.65
N GLN A 164 23.15 14.04 -5.37
CA GLN A 164 22.48 14.05 -4.08
C GLN A 164 21.27 13.10 -4.11
N GLN A 165 20.87 12.66 -2.95
CA GLN A 165 19.66 11.90 -2.78
C GLN A 165 18.49 12.64 -3.41
N THR A 166 17.83 12.04 -4.38
CA THR A 166 16.63 12.60 -4.98
C THR A 166 15.55 12.73 -3.93
N SER A 167 14.92 13.88 -3.90
CA SER A 167 13.71 14.09 -3.15
C SER A 167 12.60 13.18 -3.69
N PHE A 168 11.87 12.54 -2.79
CA PHE A 168 10.66 11.79 -3.16
C PHE A 168 9.47 12.70 -3.49
N ASP A 169 9.66 14.00 -3.51
CA ASP A 169 8.67 15.01 -3.90
C ASP A 169 8.52 15.16 -5.41
N GLN A 170 8.87 14.15 -6.16
CA GLN A 170 8.71 14.18 -7.59
C GLN A 170 7.22 14.04 -7.97
N PRO A 171 6.77 14.68 -9.07
CA PRO A 171 5.35 14.76 -9.43
C PRO A 171 4.73 13.45 -9.93
N ASP A 172 5.37 12.33 -9.74
CA ASP A 172 5.03 11.06 -10.38
C ASP A 172 4.29 10.09 -9.44
N TRP A 173 3.52 10.62 -8.53
CA TRP A 173 2.61 9.84 -7.72
C TRP A 173 1.30 9.61 -8.46
N LYS A 174 0.99 8.36 -8.77
CA LYS A 174 -0.33 7.99 -9.27
C LYS A 174 -1.34 8.00 -8.12
N THR A 175 -2.51 8.52 -8.39
CA THR A 175 -3.60 8.51 -7.40
C THR A 175 -4.10 7.09 -7.19
N GLY A 176 -4.11 6.63 -5.93
CA GLY A 176 -4.76 5.41 -5.50
C GLY A 176 -6.27 5.63 -5.34
N VAL A 177 -7.09 4.74 -5.86
CA VAL A 177 -8.55 4.80 -5.76
C VAL A 177 -9.05 3.58 -5.02
N PHE A 178 -9.75 3.82 -3.89
CA PHE A 178 -10.22 2.77 -3.00
C PHE A 178 -11.70 2.91 -2.76
N LYS A 179 -12.48 1.91 -3.18
CA LYS A 179 -13.93 1.86 -3.00
C LYS A 179 -14.35 0.56 -2.35
N PHE A 180 -15.14 0.65 -1.29
CA PHE A 180 -15.69 -0.46 -0.54
C PHE A 180 -17.01 -0.06 0.11
N ASP A 181 -17.73 -1.01 0.71
CA ASP A 181 -18.95 -0.68 1.47
C ASP A 181 -18.58 -0.09 2.83
N THR A 182 -18.11 -0.89 3.75
CA THR A 182 -17.71 -0.44 5.09
C THR A 182 -16.36 -1.01 5.48
N LEU A 183 -15.47 -0.14 5.97
CA LEU A 183 -14.22 -0.53 6.62
C LEU A 183 -14.46 -0.69 8.12
N HIS A 184 -14.36 -1.91 8.61
CA HIS A 184 -14.46 -2.24 10.02
C HIS A 184 -13.08 -2.27 10.65
N LEU A 185 -12.87 -1.43 11.65
CA LEU A 185 -11.62 -1.31 12.41
C LEU A 185 -11.86 -1.74 13.85
N ASN A 186 -11.09 -2.69 14.33
CA ASN A 186 -11.12 -3.12 15.71
C ASN A 186 -9.69 -3.18 16.30
N ASN A 187 -9.40 -2.31 17.26
CA ASN A 187 -8.04 -2.18 17.82
C ASN A 187 -6.98 -2.03 16.70
N ALA A 188 -7.25 -1.17 15.74
CA ALA A 188 -6.50 -1.04 14.49
C ALA A 188 -6.12 0.41 14.20
N ASP A 189 -5.12 0.61 13.33
CA ASP A 189 -4.81 1.91 12.76
C ASP A 189 -5.15 1.91 11.28
N PHE A 190 -5.78 2.97 10.83
CA PHE A 190 -6.08 3.21 9.42
C PHE A 190 -5.54 4.56 8.98
N SER A 191 -4.79 4.59 7.90
CA SER A 191 -4.26 5.82 7.33
C SER A 191 -4.67 5.96 5.87
N ILE A 192 -5.18 7.12 5.53
CA ILE A 192 -5.31 7.59 4.15
C ILE A 192 -4.14 8.55 3.91
N SER A 193 -3.21 8.15 3.08
CA SER A 193 -1.97 8.85 2.88
C SER A 193 -1.91 9.50 1.49
N ARG A 194 -0.75 9.97 1.11
CA ARG A 194 -0.48 10.74 -0.09
C ARG A 194 -1.20 10.22 -1.34
N ASN A 195 -1.91 11.11 -2.03
CA ASN A 195 -2.59 10.84 -3.31
C ASN A 195 -3.59 9.67 -3.26
N ALA A 196 -4.32 9.52 -2.16
CA ALA A 196 -5.34 8.49 -2.05
C ALA A 196 -6.75 9.09 -2.06
N ASN A 197 -7.63 8.50 -2.86
CA ASN A 197 -9.06 8.78 -2.86
C ASN A 197 -9.79 7.56 -2.32
N VAL A 198 -10.40 7.71 -1.16
CA VAL A 198 -11.12 6.64 -0.46
C VAL A 198 -12.60 6.96 -0.40
N GLU A 199 -13.43 6.03 -0.85
CA GLU A 199 -14.89 6.11 -0.84
C GLU A 199 -15.46 4.86 -0.18
N GLY A 200 -16.20 5.06 0.92
CA GLY A 200 -16.82 4.01 1.72
C GLY A 200 -17.07 4.49 3.14
N ASN A 201 -17.80 3.70 3.92
CA ASN A 201 -18.05 4.01 5.32
C ASN A 201 -16.93 3.45 6.21
N ILE A 202 -16.74 4.05 7.38
CA ILE A 202 -15.82 3.55 8.40
C ILE A 202 -16.60 3.26 9.67
N SER A 203 -16.40 2.06 10.22
CA SER A 203 -16.89 1.65 11.54
C SER A 203 -15.69 1.29 12.41
N ALA A 204 -15.40 2.09 13.43
CA ALA A 204 -14.19 1.97 14.22
C ALA A 204 -14.50 1.74 15.70
N ASN A 205 -13.76 0.83 16.31
CA ASN A 205 -13.76 0.60 17.75
C ASN A 205 -12.31 0.51 18.26
N LYS A 206 -11.98 1.28 19.29
CA LYS A 206 -10.63 1.33 19.88
C LYS A 206 -9.52 1.52 18.86
N SER A 207 -9.74 2.38 17.88
CA SER A 207 -8.91 2.48 16.67
C SER A 207 -8.45 3.91 16.42
N ALA A 208 -7.41 4.07 15.62
CA ALA A 208 -6.94 5.38 15.18
C ALA A 208 -7.15 5.53 13.66
N ILE A 209 -7.73 6.65 13.26
CA ILE A 209 -7.95 6.99 11.85
C ILE A 209 -7.15 8.26 11.55
N THR A 210 -6.33 8.23 10.51
CA THR A 210 -5.59 9.40 10.02
C THR A 210 -5.96 9.65 8.57
N ILE A 211 -6.57 10.78 8.29
CA ILE A 211 -6.92 11.21 6.94
C ILE A 211 -5.96 12.32 6.53
N GLY A 212 -5.15 12.09 5.50
CA GLY A 212 -4.07 12.99 5.12
C GLY A 212 -2.80 12.74 5.93
N ASP A 213 -2.44 11.48 6.14
CA ASP A 213 -1.16 11.12 6.75
C ASP A 213 -0.02 11.61 5.87
N LYS A 214 0.94 12.31 6.48
CA LYS A 214 2.14 12.82 5.81
C LYS A 214 3.15 11.72 5.49
N ASN A 215 2.99 10.54 6.07
CA ASN A 215 3.85 9.41 5.79
C ASN A 215 3.31 8.62 4.60
N ALA A 216 4.14 8.47 3.59
CA ALA A 216 3.92 7.53 2.50
C ALA A 216 5.01 6.47 2.51
N TYR A 217 4.69 5.30 2.01
CA TYR A 217 5.59 4.16 2.01
C TYR A 217 6.01 3.86 0.58
N ILE A 218 7.30 3.62 0.40
CA ILE A 218 7.89 3.29 -0.89
C ILE A 218 8.61 1.96 -0.71
N ASP A 219 8.24 0.99 -1.51
CA ASP A 219 8.93 -0.29 -1.53
C ASP A 219 10.12 -0.22 -2.48
N ASN A 220 11.30 -0.43 -1.93
CA ASN A 220 12.53 -0.46 -2.68
C ASN A 220 12.88 -1.90 -3.09
N LEU A 221 12.04 -2.51 -3.93
CA LEU A 221 12.32 -3.84 -4.48
C LEU A 221 13.39 -3.81 -5.57
N ALA A 222 13.66 -2.64 -6.16
CA ALA A 222 14.70 -2.50 -7.18
C ALA A 222 16.09 -2.61 -6.53
N GLY A 223 16.84 -3.60 -6.91
CA GLY A 223 18.22 -3.82 -6.47
C GLY A 223 18.42 -4.80 -5.33
N LYS A 224 17.37 -5.42 -4.83
CA LYS A 224 17.53 -6.53 -3.89
C LYS A 224 17.85 -7.82 -4.62
N ASN A 225 18.90 -8.48 -4.17
CA ASN A 225 19.17 -9.85 -4.57
C ASN A 225 18.04 -10.75 -4.08
N ILE A 226 17.41 -11.45 -5.00
CA ILE A 226 16.56 -12.58 -4.66
C ILE A 226 17.51 -13.64 -4.09
N THR A 227 17.53 -13.76 -2.79
CA THR A 227 18.32 -14.84 -2.15
C THR A 227 17.55 -16.15 -2.25
N ASN A 228 18.25 -17.27 -2.20
CA ASN A 228 17.66 -18.61 -2.24
C ASN A 228 16.65 -18.88 -1.10
N ASN A 229 16.53 -17.99 -0.13
CA ASN A 229 15.66 -18.08 1.03
C ASN A 229 14.37 -17.24 0.93
N GLY A 230 14.04 -16.75 -0.26
CA GLY A 230 12.84 -15.95 -0.51
C GLY A 230 13.08 -14.45 -0.60
N PHE A 231 11.99 -13.71 -0.76
CA PHE A 231 12.03 -12.27 -0.96
C PHE A 231 12.16 -11.55 0.38
N ASP A 232 13.16 -10.70 0.50
CA ASP A 232 13.26 -9.80 1.66
C ASP A 232 12.48 -8.50 1.38
N PHE A 233 11.26 -8.43 1.88
CA PHE A 233 10.36 -7.27 1.73
C PHE A 233 10.52 -6.22 2.82
N LYS A 234 11.51 -6.35 3.68
CA LYS A 234 11.60 -5.56 4.92
C LYS A 234 12.02 -4.10 4.73
N GLN A 235 12.37 -3.66 3.54
CA GLN A 235 12.79 -2.27 3.34
C GLN A 235 11.67 -1.41 2.76
N THR A 236 10.67 -1.17 3.57
CA THR A 236 9.70 -0.12 3.34
C THR A 236 10.28 1.19 3.84
N ILE A 237 10.36 2.19 2.99
CA ILE A 237 10.81 3.53 3.35
C ILE A 237 9.57 4.38 3.62
N SER A 238 9.42 4.83 4.86
CA SER A 238 8.44 5.83 5.20
C SER A 238 9.03 7.21 4.93
N THR A 239 8.30 8.04 4.22
CA THR A 239 8.72 9.40 3.88
C THR A 239 7.70 10.41 4.37
N ASN A 240 8.15 11.52 4.96
CA ASN A 240 7.29 12.62 5.38
C ASN A 240 7.16 13.61 4.22
N LEU A 241 6.11 13.44 3.42
CA LEU A 241 5.86 14.19 2.20
C LEU A 241 4.59 15.04 2.30
N SER A 242 4.39 15.93 1.34
CA SER A 242 3.09 16.56 1.12
C SER A 242 2.02 15.50 0.84
N ILE A 243 0.81 15.67 1.37
CA ILE A 243 -0.27 14.68 1.23
C ILE A 243 -0.85 14.61 -0.19
N GLY A 244 -0.50 15.53 -1.09
CA GLY A 244 -1.06 15.58 -2.43
C GLY A 244 -2.58 15.72 -2.42
N GLU A 245 -3.27 15.09 -3.36
CA GLU A 245 -4.74 15.06 -3.42
C GLU A 245 -5.30 13.92 -2.56
N THR A 246 -5.37 14.10 -1.25
CA THR A 246 -5.90 13.09 -0.34
C THR A 246 -7.36 13.38 -0.01
N LYS A 247 -8.25 12.42 -0.30
CA LYS A 247 -9.70 12.58 -0.15
C LYS A 247 -10.33 11.38 0.53
N PHE A 248 -11.31 11.67 1.40
CA PHE A 248 -12.20 10.67 1.97
C PHE A 248 -13.65 11.09 1.74
N THR A 249 -14.48 10.15 1.30
CA THR A 249 -15.91 10.34 1.13
C THR A 249 -16.67 9.16 1.73
N GLY A 250 -17.55 9.42 2.71
CA GLY A 250 -18.34 8.38 3.38
C GLY A 250 -18.89 8.83 4.72
N GLY A 251 -19.41 7.91 5.51
CA GLY A 251 -19.78 8.12 6.91
C GLY A 251 -18.73 7.54 7.85
N ILE A 252 -18.66 8.05 9.08
CA ILE A 252 -17.77 7.55 10.12
C ILE A 252 -18.55 7.27 11.39
N THR A 253 -18.63 6.00 11.78
CA THR A 253 -19.11 5.61 13.11
C THR A 253 -17.93 5.13 13.92
N ALA A 254 -17.64 5.78 15.05
CA ALA A 254 -16.46 5.47 15.84
C ALA A 254 -16.74 5.51 17.34
N HIS A 255 -16.22 4.51 18.05
CA HIS A 255 -16.32 4.35 19.49
C HIS A 255 -14.92 4.21 20.11
N ASN A 256 -14.65 4.95 21.19
CA ASN A 256 -13.39 4.87 21.92
C ASN A 256 -12.16 4.95 20.99
N SER A 257 -12.24 5.79 19.98
CA SER A 257 -11.28 5.89 18.89
C SER A 257 -10.71 7.31 18.80
N GLN A 258 -9.86 7.56 17.83
CA GLN A 258 -9.35 8.91 17.55
C GLN A 258 -9.29 9.13 16.03
N ILE A 259 -9.52 10.36 15.63
CA ILE A 259 -9.47 10.77 14.22
C ILE A 259 -8.53 11.96 14.11
N ALA A 260 -7.54 11.88 13.23
CA ALA A 260 -6.67 12.98 12.86
C ALA A 260 -6.89 13.34 11.39
N ILE A 261 -7.01 14.64 11.10
CA ILE A 261 -7.22 15.14 9.73
C ILE A 261 -6.06 16.07 9.39
N GLY A 262 -5.32 15.76 8.35
CA GLY A 262 -4.23 16.60 7.86
C GLY A 262 -4.71 17.86 7.18
N ASP A 263 -3.90 18.92 7.22
CA ASP A 263 -4.27 20.29 6.80
C ASP A 263 -4.78 20.43 5.36
N GLN A 264 -4.43 19.52 4.47
CA GLN A 264 -4.80 19.56 3.06
C GLN A 264 -5.72 18.40 2.65
N ALA A 265 -6.18 17.60 3.62
CA ALA A 265 -7.10 16.51 3.34
C ALA A 265 -8.52 17.05 3.08
N VAL A 266 -9.20 16.45 2.12
CA VAL A 266 -10.60 16.75 1.83
C VAL A 266 -11.46 15.62 2.38
N VAL A 267 -12.32 15.95 3.34
CA VAL A 267 -13.24 15.01 3.96
C VAL A 267 -14.67 15.40 3.63
N THR A 268 -15.39 14.51 2.97
CA THR A 268 -16.80 14.68 2.65
C THR A 268 -17.63 13.63 3.40
N LEU A 269 -18.38 14.08 4.38
CA LEU A 269 -19.26 13.21 5.15
C LEU A 269 -20.64 13.17 4.48
N ASN A 270 -20.86 12.19 3.63
CA ASN A 270 -22.12 11.98 2.91
C ASN A 270 -22.92 10.76 3.42
N GLY A 271 -22.44 10.10 4.45
CA GLY A 271 -23.10 8.97 5.13
C GLY A 271 -23.39 9.26 6.60
N ALA A 272 -24.02 8.30 7.29
CA ALA A 272 -24.27 8.41 8.71
C ALA A 272 -22.95 8.55 9.48
N THR A 273 -22.87 9.56 10.32
CA THR A 273 -21.67 9.83 11.12
C THR A 273 -22.06 9.93 12.59
N PHE A 274 -21.42 9.10 13.42
CA PHE A 274 -21.64 9.07 14.86
C PHE A 274 -20.32 8.83 15.59
N LEU A 275 -19.95 9.75 16.46
CA LEU A 275 -18.71 9.71 17.21
C LEU A 275 -19.01 9.64 18.70
N ASN A 276 -18.55 8.58 19.36
CA ASN A 276 -18.69 8.39 20.78
C ASN A 276 -17.30 8.20 21.42
N ASN A 277 -16.96 9.05 22.38
CA ASN A 277 -15.64 9.07 23.00
C ASN A 277 -14.51 9.02 21.97
N THR A 278 -14.64 9.85 20.92
CA THR A 278 -13.74 9.87 19.77
C THR A 278 -13.37 11.32 19.44
N PRO A 279 -12.23 11.81 19.91
CA PRO A 279 -11.75 13.14 19.59
C PRO A 279 -11.30 13.24 18.11
N ILE A 280 -11.46 14.44 17.55
CA ILE A 280 -10.94 14.84 16.24
C ILE A 280 -9.87 15.89 16.44
N SER A 281 -8.73 15.77 15.77
CA SER A 281 -7.61 16.72 15.78
C SER A 281 -7.21 17.13 14.37
#